data_008818bedc59f3f2f76bf444465c767d
#
_entry.id   008818bedc59f3f2f76bf444465c767d
#
_cell.length_a   1.000
_cell.length_b   1.000
_cell.length_c   1.000
_cell.angle_alpha   90.00
_cell.angle_beta   90.00
_cell.angle_gamma   90.00
#
_symmetry.space_group_name_H-M   'P 1'
#
loop_
_entity.id
_entity.type
_entity.pdbx_description
1 polymer ?
#
loop_
_entity_poly.entity_id
_entity_poly.type
_entity_poly.pdbx_seq_one_letter_code
_entity_poly.pdbx_strand_id
1 'polypeptide(L)'
;MVKEKSKADRRHQRVPTPKGVWVAWQSGKQQYVSRVRDLNVGGLFIATPTPLAPGSVVSLLLSVPEGEIRSRATVRNLIPGEGMGVEFTEIGQQDQLRVERLVARLLSVESSLQR
;
A
#
# COMPACT_ATOMS: atom_id res chain seq x y z
N MET A 1 0.82 -26.05 -11.13
CA MET A 1 1.85 -25.07 -11.04
C MET A 1 1.36 -23.69 -11.27
N VAL A 2 0.86 -23.46 -12.44
CA VAL A 2 0.31 -22.16 -12.77
C VAL A 2 -0.84 -21.81 -11.85
N LYS A 3 -1.57 -22.78 -11.40
CA LYS A 3 -2.73 -22.55 -10.55
C LYS A 3 -2.37 -21.96 -9.20
N GLU A 4 -1.27 -22.45 -8.62
CA GLU A 4 -0.85 -21.90 -7.33
C GLU A 4 -0.41 -20.46 -7.47
N LYS A 5 0.26 -20.16 -8.55
CA LYS A 5 0.67 -18.81 -8.83
C LYS A 5 -0.52 -17.89 -9.00
N SER A 6 -1.55 -18.38 -9.66
CA SER A 6 -2.78 -17.60 -9.84
C SER A 6 -3.44 -17.29 -8.52
N LYS A 7 -3.46 -18.26 -7.60
CA LYS A 7 -4.03 -18.03 -6.28
C LYS A 7 -3.24 -17.00 -5.51
N ALA A 8 -1.92 -17.08 -5.57
CA ALA A 8 -1.07 -16.12 -4.91
C ALA A 8 -1.27 -14.73 -5.49
N ASP A 9 -1.38 -14.65 -6.82
CA ASP A 9 -1.63 -13.38 -7.47
C ASP A 9 -2.95 -12.78 -7.03
N ARG A 10 -3.98 -13.61 -6.88
CA ARG A 10 -5.27 -13.14 -6.42
C ARG A 10 -5.21 -12.55 -5.03
N ARG A 11 -4.46 -13.20 -4.13
CA ARG A 11 -4.31 -12.72 -2.77
C ARG A 11 -3.57 -11.39 -2.71
N HIS A 12 -2.68 -11.16 -3.67
CA HIS A 12 -1.87 -9.95 -3.71
C HIS A 12 -2.30 -9.01 -4.83
N GLN A 13 -3.53 -9.16 -5.28
CA GLN A 13 -4.06 -8.29 -6.32
C GLN A 13 -4.06 -6.85 -5.86
N ARG A 14 -3.57 -5.97 -6.72
CA ARG A 14 -3.54 -4.55 -6.42
C ARG A 14 -4.90 -3.92 -6.68
N VAL A 15 -5.28 -3.04 -5.80
CA VAL A 15 -6.57 -2.36 -5.87
C VAL A 15 -6.30 -0.86 -5.97
N PRO A 16 -6.83 -0.18 -6.99
CA PRO A 16 -6.70 1.28 -7.06
C PRO A 16 -7.45 1.91 -5.90
N THR A 17 -6.90 3.00 -5.38
CA THR A 17 -7.51 3.69 -4.26
C THR A 17 -8.26 4.92 -4.73
N PRO A 18 -9.33 5.30 -4.00
CA PRO A 18 -9.96 6.60 -4.23
C PRO A 18 -8.97 7.72 -3.97
N LYS A 19 -9.25 8.89 -4.53
CA LYS A 19 -8.35 10.02 -4.41
C LYS A 19 -8.08 10.47 -2.99
N GLY A 20 -8.92 10.14 -2.06
CA GLY A 20 -8.76 10.57 -0.68
C GLY A 20 -7.90 9.70 0.21
N VAL A 21 -7.22 8.71 -0.33
CA VAL A 21 -6.38 7.84 0.50
C VAL A 21 -4.95 8.37 0.50
N TRP A 22 -4.49 8.77 1.67
CA TRP A 22 -3.17 9.38 1.85
C TRP A 22 -2.37 8.60 2.88
N VAL A 23 -1.06 8.66 2.74
CA VAL A 23 -0.13 8.03 3.68
C VAL A 23 0.88 9.07 4.15
N ALA A 24 1.06 9.13 5.47
CA ALA A 24 2.19 9.86 6.04
C ALA A 24 3.36 8.88 6.09
N TRP A 25 4.49 9.28 5.52
CA TRP A 25 5.65 8.40 5.51
C TRP A 25 6.90 9.15 5.88
N GLN A 26 7.82 8.44 6.51
CA GLN A 26 9.03 9.04 7.05
C GLN A 26 10.23 8.18 6.66
N SER A 27 11.28 8.85 6.20
CA SER A 27 12.56 8.23 5.91
C SER A 27 13.64 9.10 6.55
N GLY A 28 14.40 8.52 7.48
CA GLY A 28 15.37 9.30 8.24
C GLY A 28 14.68 10.41 8.99
N LYS A 29 15.11 11.64 8.76
CA LYS A 29 14.51 12.80 9.43
C LYS A 29 13.45 13.50 8.62
N GLN A 30 13.18 13.02 7.42
CA GLN A 30 12.23 13.67 6.52
C GLN A 30 10.88 13.01 6.59
N GLN A 31 9.83 13.83 6.61
CA GLN A 31 8.45 13.38 6.68
C GLN A 31 7.68 13.93 5.50
N TYR A 32 6.79 13.09 4.96
CA TYR A 32 6.00 13.42 3.79
C TYR A 32 4.58 12.93 3.96
N VAL A 33 3.66 13.56 3.24
CA VAL A 33 2.29 13.05 3.09
C VAL A 33 2.05 12.92 1.60
N SER A 34 1.69 11.72 1.17
CA SER A 34 1.54 11.43 -0.25
C SER A 34 0.27 10.62 -0.48
N ARG A 35 -0.21 10.68 -1.71
CA ARG A 35 -1.36 9.90 -2.10
C ARG A 35 -0.96 8.44 -2.29
N VAL A 36 -1.81 7.54 -1.83
CA VAL A 36 -1.67 6.11 -2.11
C VAL A 36 -2.39 5.83 -3.42
N ARG A 37 -1.68 5.36 -4.42
CA ARG A 37 -2.25 5.13 -5.74
C ARG A 37 -2.97 3.79 -5.83
N ASP A 38 -2.37 2.78 -5.24
CA ASP A 38 -2.97 1.45 -5.15
C ASP A 38 -2.35 0.70 -3.99
N LEU A 39 -2.99 -0.38 -3.58
CA LEU A 39 -2.47 -1.19 -2.48
C LEU A 39 -2.90 -2.64 -2.62
N ASN A 40 -2.22 -3.51 -1.89
CA ASN A 40 -2.63 -4.89 -1.70
C ASN A 40 -2.32 -5.28 -0.25
N VAL A 41 -2.54 -6.55 0.09
CA VAL A 41 -2.34 -6.96 1.48
C VAL A 41 -0.87 -6.94 1.89
N GLY A 42 0.07 -6.86 0.94
CA GLY A 42 1.50 -6.88 1.23
C GLY A 42 2.18 -5.53 1.09
N GLY A 43 1.51 -4.49 0.59
CA GLY A 43 2.15 -3.21 0.41
C GLY A 43 1.29 -2.22 -0.35
N LEU A 44 1.91 -1.10 -0.73
CA LEU A 44 1.18 -0.05 -1.44
C LEU A 44 2.11 0.73 -2.35
N PHE A 45 1.53 1.51 -3.26
CA PHE A 45 2.28 2.40 -4.13
C PHE A 45 2.07 3.84 -3.67
N ILE A 46 3.17 4.50 -3.36
CA ILE A 46 3.17 5.89 -2.89
C ILE A 46 3.48 6.80 -4.07
N ALA A 47 2.56 7.71 -4.36
CA ALA A 47 2.77 8.68 -5.43
C ALA A 47 3.65 9.82 -4.91
N THR A 48 4.84 9.97 -5.48
CA THR A 48 5.77 11.02 -5.10
C THR A 48 6.67 11.34 -6.28
N PRO A 49 6.96 12.62 -6.51
CA PRO A 49 7.89 12.99 -7.59
C PRO A 49 9.33 12.61 -7.27
N THR A 50 9.63 12.32 -6.00
CA THR A 50 11.00 12.00 -5.58
C THR A 50 11.04 10.67 -4.84
N PRO A 51 10.82 9.55 -5.56
CA PRO A 51 10.84 8.24 -4.90
C PRO A 51 12.23 7.88 -4.41
N LEU A 52 12.27 7.06 -3.37
CA LEU A 52 13.53 6.61 -2.78
C LEU A 52 14.04 5.38 -3.52
N ALA A 53 15.33 5.11 -3.36
CA ALA A 53 15.95 3.96 -4.00
C ALA A 53 15.40 2.65 -3.42
N PRO A 54 15.34 1.59 -4.22
CA PRO A 54 14.96 0.27 -3.70
C PRO A 54 15.87 -0.13 -2.56
N GLY A 55 15.28 -0.75 -1.54
CA GLY A 55 15.99 -1.10 -0.31
C GLY A 55 15.84 -0.08 0.80
N SER A 56 15.38 1.13 0.48
CA SER A 56 15.14 2.14 1.51
C SER A 56 14.01 1.71 2.43
N VAL A 57 14.16 2.00 3.72
CA VAL A 57 13.14 1.67 4.72
C VAL A 57 12.37 2.93 5.06
N VAL A 58 11.05 2.80 5.11
CA VAL A 58 10.17 3.91 5.45
C VAL A 58 9.19 3.49 6.54
N SER A 59 8.79 4.45 7.36
CA SER A 59 7.72 4.25 8.32
C SER A 59 6.44 4.83 7.73
N LEU A 60 5.34 4.11 7.87
CA LEU A 60 4.06 4.47 7.25
C LEU A 60 2.98 4.65 8.30
N LEU A 61 2.09 5.60 8.04
CA LEU A 61 0.87 5.77 8.82
C LEU A 61 -0.26 6.14 7.87
N LEU A 62 -1.27 5.28 7.82
CA LEU A 62 -2.50 5.56 7.06
C LEU A 62 -3.64 5.78 8.05
N SER A 63 -4.49 6.77 7.76
CA SER A 63 -5.73 6.99 8.51
C SER A 63 -6.88 6.74 7.56
N VAL A 64 -7.61 5.67 7.79
CA VAL A 64 -8.71 5.22 6.93
C VAL A 64 -9.89 4.84 7.81
N PRO A 65 -11.08 4.64 7.23
CA PRO A 65 -12.25 4.26 8.06
C PRO A 65 -12.03 3.00 8.89
N GLU A 66 -11.20 2.09 8.42
CA GLU A 66 -10.88 0.86 9.15
C GLU A 66 -10.05 1.13 10.41
N GLY A 67 -9.45 2.31 10.53
CA GLY A 67 -8.62 2.68 11.64
C GLY A 67 -7.24 3.11 11.18
N GLU A 68 -6.37 3.41 12.14
CA GLU A 68 -4.99 3.75 11.81
C GLU A 68 -4.20 2.49 11.50
N ILE A 69 -3.41 2.57 10.44
CA ILE A 69 -2.54 1.46 10.03
C ILE A 69 -1.11 1.97 10.08
N ARG A 70 -0.30 1.36 10.94
CA ARG A 70 1.11 1.70 11.11
C ARG A 70 1.94 0.52 10.65
N SER A 71 3.04 0.83 9.96
CA SER A 71 3.89 -0.22 9.42
C SER A 71 5.26 0.35 9.11
N ARG A 72 6.26 -0.52 9.09
CA ARG A 72 7.49 -0.26 8.38
C ARG A 72 7.43 -0.99 7.05
N ALA A 73 8.08 -0.39 6.06
CA ALA A 73 8.05 -0.95 4.71
C ALA A 73 9.39 -0.70 4.05
N THR A 74 9.66 -1.49 3.02
CA THR A 74 10.89 -1.37 2.24
C THR A 74 10.51 -1.08 0.80
N VAL A 75 11.19 -0.10 0.20
CA VAL A 75 10.98 0.24 -1.20
C VAL A 75 11.48 -0.93 -2.06
N ARG A 76 10.62 -1.48 -2.92
CA ARG A 76 10.98 -2.60 -3.78
C ARG A 76 11.20 -2.18 -5.21
N ASN A 77 10.47 -1.17 -5.67
CA ASN A 77 10.65 -0.64 -7.01
C ASN A 77 10.27 0.81 -7.02
N LEU A 78 10.62 1.50 -8.10
CA LEU A 78 10.22 2.88 -8.27
C LEU A 78 10.00 3.19 -9.74
N ILE A 79 9.16 4.20 -9.98
CA ILE A 79 8.97 4.77 -11.30
C ILE A 79 9.43 6.22 -11.19
N PRO A 80 10.53 6.59 -11.86
CA PRO A 80 11.09 7.93 -11.70
C PRO A 80 10.04 9.00 -11.97
N GLY A 81 9.98 9.99 -11.08
CA GLY A 81 9.04 11.09 -11.20
C GLY A 81 7.62 10.76 -10.86
N GLU A 82 7.28 9.51 -10.58
CA GLU A 82 5.90 9.10 -10.32
C GLU A 82 5.70 8.53 -8.93
N GLY A 83 6.57 7.64 -8.48
CA GLY A 83 6.38 7.07 -7.16
C GLY A 83 7.15 5.80 -6.93
N MET A 84 6.80 5.12 -5.85
CA MET A 84 7.52 3.93 -5.41
C MET A 84 6.57 2.91 -4.82
N GLY A 85 6.85 1.63 -5.13
CA GLY A 85 6.15 0.51 -4.53
C GLY A 85 6.88 0.07 -3.28
N VAL A 86 6.17 -0.04 -2.18
CA VAL A 86 6.76 -0.45 -0.90
C VAL A 86 6.05 -1.69 -0.40
N GLU A 87 6.82 -2.57 0.23
CA GLU A 87 6.33 -3.80 0.82
C GLU A 87 6.36 -3.67 2.33
N PHE A 88 5.27 -4.03 3.00
CA PHE A 88 5.25 -4.02 4.48
C PHE A 88 6.26 -5.05 4.97
N THR A 89 7.24 -4.62 5.75
CA THR A 89 8.27 -5.51 6.29
C THR A 89 8.16 -5.68 7.80
N GLU A 90 7.51 -4.74 8.49
CA GLU A 90 7.17 -4.87 9.90
C GLU A 90 5.79 -4.29 10.10
N ILE A 91 4.83 -5.15 10.39
CA ILE A 91 3.47 -4.70 10.61
C ILE A 91 2.84 -5.57 11.69
N GLY A 92 2.17 -4.94 12.65
CA GLY A 92 1.51 -5.65 13.72
C GLY A 92 0.29 -6.39 13.23
N GLN A 93 -0.15 -7.38 14.02
CA GLN A 93 -1.27 -8.23 13.63
C GLN A 93 -2.54 -7.42 13.44
N GLN A 94 -2.80 -6.47 14.33
CA GLN A 94 -3.99 -5.65 14.23
C GLN A 94 -3.96 -4.75 13.00
N ASP A 95 -2.80 -4.17 12.72
CA ASP A 95 -2.64 -3.34 11.53
C ASP A 95 -2.80 -4.16 10.27
N GLN A 96 -2.28 -5.38 10.26
CA GLN A 96 -2.43 -6.28 9.12
C GLN A 96 -3.91 -6.58 8.86
N LEU A 97 -4.68 -6.82 9.92
CA LEU A 97 -6.12 -7.05 9.77
C LEU A 97 -6.82 -5.83 9.18
N ARG A 98 -6.40 -4.64 9.58
CA ARG A 98 -6.98 -3.42 9.03
C ARG A 98 -6.66 -3.26 7.55
N VAL A 99 -5.44 -3.62 7.16
CA VAL A 99 -5.08 -3.61 5.73
C VAL A 99 -5.99 -4.56 4.96
N GLU A 100 -6.19 -5.77 5.48
CA GLU A 100 -7.02 -6.76 4.81
C GLU A 100 -8.46 -6.27 4.67
N ARG A 101 -8.99 -5.63 5.70
CA ARG A 101 -10.34 -5.07 5.65
C ARG A 101 -10.43 -3.93 4.66
N LEU A 102 -9.40 -3.09 4.61
CA LEU A 102 -9.37 -1.99 3.66
C LEU A 102 -9.38 -2.52 2.23
N VAL A 103 -8.52 -3.50 1.95
CA VAL A 103 -8.46 -4.10 0.62
C VAL A 103 -9.81 -4.72 0.26
N ALA A 104 -10.42 -5.42 1.19
CA ALA A 104 -11.73 -6.05 0.94
C ALA A 104 -12.80 -5.01 0.62
N ARG A 105 -12.81 -3.90 1.36
CA ARG A 105 -13.77 -2.83 1.11
C ARG A 105 -13.58 -2.21 -0.27
N LEU A 106 -12.34 -1.95 -0.65
CA LEU A 106 -12.05 -1.35 -1.95
C LEU A 106 -12.41 -2.29 -3.08
N LEU A 107 -12.18 -3.58 -2.91
CA LEU A 107 -12.58 -4.57 -3.92
C LEU A 107 -14.09 -4.62 -4.07
N SER A 108 -14.83 -4.54 -2.97
CA SER A 108 -16.29 -4.53 -3.00
C SER A 108 -16.83 -3.33 -3.76
N VAL A 109 -16.26 -2.15 -3.48
CA VAL A 109 -16.69 -0.93 -4.16
C VAL A 109 -16.43 -1.04 -5.65
N GLU A 110 -15.27 -1.54 -6.01
CA GLU A 110 -14.92 -1.70 -7.42
C GLU A 110 -15.86 -2.65 -8.12
N SER A 111 -16.19 -3.77 -7.48
CA SER A 111 -17.13 -4.74 -8.04
C SER A 111 -18.51 -4.12 -8.24
N SER A 112 -18.96 -3.32 -7.27
CA SER A 112 -20.25 -2.65 -7.38
C SER A 112 -20.30 -1.68 -8.54
N LEU A 113 -19.19 -0.97 -8.75
CA LEU A 113 -19.15 0.01 -9.83
C LEU A 113 -19.12 -0.63 -11.22
N GLN A 114 -18.71 -1.86 -11.31
CA GLN A 114 -18.65 -2.55 -12.59
C GLN A 114 -19.98 -3.11 -13.03
N ARG A 115 -20.97 -3.06 -12.19
CA ARG A 115 -22.32 -3.47 -12.56
C ARG A 115 -23.07 -2.32 -13.21
#